data_bc8767a278dca138bc0af32d0924e839
#
_entry.id   bc8767a278dca138bc0af32d0924e839
#
_cell.length_a   1.000
_cell.length_b   1.000
_cell.length_c   1.000
_cell.angle_alpha   90.00
_cell.angle_beta   90.00
_cell.angle_gamma   90.00
#
_symmetry.space_group_name_H-M   'P 1'
#
loop_
_entity.id
_entity.type
_entity.pdbx_description
1 polymer ?
#
loop_
_entity_poly.entity_id
_entity_poly.type
_entity_poly.pdbx_seq_one_letter_code
_entity_poly.pdbx_strand_id
1 'polypeptide(L)'
;MVNHIVMWNFKEVIKEEDKAGLKAAMEENLKALVGKVPGLLTVEFVASPITSSTHDIALVTTLETAEDIAIYAKHPEHVKVADTYVRPYVKDRACLDY
;
A
#
# COMPACT_ATOMS: atom_id res chain seq x y z
N MET A 1 -7.72 12.66 -12.77
CA MET A 1 -6.82 12.00 -11.82
C MET A 1 -7.53 11.81 -10.50
N VAL A 2 -7.39 10.65 -9.91
CA VAL A 2 -7.98 10.32 -8.61
C VAL A 2 -6.89 9.86 -7.65
N ASN A 3 -7.19 9.96 -6.34
CA ASN A 3 -6.30 9.50 -5.28
C ASN A 3 -6.91 8.28 -4.60
N HIS A 4 -6.07 7.31 -4.27
CA HIS A 4 -6.42 6.09 -3.55
C HIS A 4 -5.48 5.96 -2.37
N ILE A 5 -6.02 6.10 -1.15
CA ILE A 5 -5.24 6.02 0.08
C ILE A 5 -5.67 4.80 0.85
N VAL A 6 -4.70 3.98 1.25
CA VAL A 6 -4.94 2.80 2.09
C VAL A 6 -4.00 2.87 3.29
N MET A 7 -4.55 2.59 4.46
CA MET A 7 -3.79 2.59 5.72
C MET A 7 -3.95 1.25 6.41
N TRP A 8 -2.91 0.81 7.11
CA TRP A 8 -2.94 -0.43 7.88
C TRP A 8 -2.19 -0.29 9.21
N ASN A 9 -2.51 -1.18 10.12
CA ASN A 9 -1.68 -1.48 11.28
C ASN A 9 -0.97 -2.81 11.05
N PHE A 10 0.17 -3.01 11.69
CA PHE A 10 0.78 -4.34 11.74
C PHE A 10 -0.02 -5.25 12.68
N LYS A 11 -0.08 -6.54 12.36
CA LYS A 11 -0.61 -7.54 13.29
C LYS A 11 0.24 -7.57 14.56
N GLU A 12 -0.40 -7.88 15.71
CA GLU A 12 0.31 -7.91 17.00
C GLU A 12 1.47 -8.91 17.03
N VAL A 13 1.38 -9.98 16.25
CA VAL A 13 2.44 -11.00 16.19
C VAL A 13 3.73 -10.51 15.54
N ILE A 14 3.68 -9.37 14.82
CA ILE A 14 4.86 -8.83 14.15
C ILE A 14 5.77 -8.15 15.17
N LYS A 15 7.00 -8.63 15.28
CA LYS A 15 7.99 -8.08 16.19
C LYS A 15 8.49 -6.72 15.72
N GLU A 16 8.78 -5.83 16.65
CA GLU A 16 9.27 -4.48 16.35
C GLU A 16 10.53 -4.51 15.47
N GLU A 17 11.47 -5.43 15.77
CA GLU A 17 12.71 -5.57 15.00
C GLU A 17 12.51 -6.01 13.55
N ASP A 18 11.35 -6.57 13.21
CA ASP A 18 11.05 -7.02 11.84
C ASP A 18 10.37 -5.95 11.00
N LYS A 19 9.82 -4.91 11.62
CA LYS A 19 9.00 -3.91 10.91
C LYS A 19 9.78 -3.11 9.88
N ALA A 20 11.02 -2.72 10.18
CA ALA A 20 11.83 -1.93 9.24
C ALA A 20 12.06 -2.67 7.92
N GLY A 21 12.39 -3.95 7.99
CA GLY A 21 12.58 -4.78 6.80
C GLY A 21 11.30 -5.01 6.01
N LEU A 22 10.17 -5.23 6.72
CA LEU A 22 8.87 -5.39 6.08
C LEU A 22 8.43 -4.12 5.36
N LYS A 23 8.61 -2.95 6.00
CA LYS A 23 8.29 -1.66 5.38
C LYS A 23 9.13 -1.41 4.13
N ALA A 24 10.42 -1.71 4.17
CA ALA A 24 11.30 -1.54 3.02
C ALA A 24 10.87 -2.42 1.85
N ALA A 25 10.51 -3.67 2.11
CA ALA A 25 10.04 -4.59 1.07
C ALA A 25 8.69 -4.15 0.49
N MET A 26 7.76 -3.68 1.32
CA MET A 26 6.47 -3.13 0.88
C MET A 26 6.69 -1.94 -0.05
N GLU A 27 7.49 -0.98 0.37
CA GLU A 27 7.76 0.24 -0.39
C GLU A 27 8.37 -0.08 -1.75
N GLU A 28 9.42 -0.89 -1.78
CA GLU A 28 10.10 -1.26 -3.02
C GLU A 28 9.16 -1.93 -4.01
N ASN A 29 8.41 -2.92 -3.55
CA ASN A 29 7.56 -3.72 -4.43
C ASN A 29 6.29 -3.00 -4.87
N LEU A 30 5.72 -2.16 -4.02
CA LEU A 30 4.55 -1.36 -4.38
C LEU A 30 4.93 -0.24 -5.37
N LYS A 31 6.05 0.44 -5.15
CA LYS A 31 6.54 1.45 -6.09
C LYS A 31 6.89 0.88 -7.46
N ALA A 32 7.37 -0.37 -7.50
CA ALA A 32 7.69 -1.04 -8.76
C ALA A 32 6.46 -1.32 -9.63
N LEU A 33 5.24 -1.18 -9.11
CA LEU A 33 4.02 -1.35 -9.87
C LEU A 33 3.77 -0.21 -10.87
N VAL A 34 4.35 0.96 -10.66
CA VAL A 34 4.28 2.05 -11.64
C VAL A 34 4.96 1.60 -12.93
N GLY A 35 4.25 1.71 -14.05
CA GLY A 35 4.71 1.20 -15.33
C GLY A 35 4.31 -0.25 -15.61
N LYS A 36 3.86 -0.99 -14.60
CA LYS A 36 3.35 -2.36 -14.78
C LYS A 36 1.83 -2.42 -14.80
N VAL A 37 1.17 -1.52 -14.06
CA VAL A 37 -0.29 -1.46 -13.95
C VAL A 37 -0.80 -0.27 -14.72
N PRO A 38 -1.63 -0.49 -15.77
CA PRO A 38 -2.19 0.62 -16.54
C PRO A 38 -3.00 1.56 -15.67
N GLY A 39 -2.85 2.86 -15.89
CA GLY A 39 -3.60 3.89 -15.15
C GLY A 39 -2.99 4.27 -13.80
N LEU A 40 -2.04 3.50 -13.28
CA LEU A 40 -1.33 3.84 -12.04
C LEU A 40 -0.24 4.86 -12.35
N LEU A 41 -0.37 6.06 -11.77
CA LEU A 41 0.55 7.18 -12.05
C LEU A 41 1.67 7.30 -11.02
N THR A 42 1.33 7.34 -9.73
CA THR A 42 2.32 7.49 -8.67
C THR A 42 2.00 6.57 -7.48
N VAL A 43 3.05 6.20 -6.76
CA VAL A 43 2.96 5.45 -5.51
C VAL A 43 3.86 6.14 -4.49
N GLU A 44 3.30 6.47 -3.33
CA GLU A 44 4.02 6.97 -2.17
C GLU A 44 3.73 6.06 -0.99
N PHE A 45 4.77 5.64 -0.26
CA PHE A 45 4.63 4.79 0.92
C PHE A 45 5.03 5.58 2.16
N VAL A 46 4.11 5.67 3.14
CA VAL A 46 4.36 6.34 4.42
C VAL A 46 4.79 5.27 5.42
N ALA A 47 6.10 5.20 5.68
CA ALA A 47 6.68 4.19 6.55
C ALA A 47 6.74 4.61 8.02
N SER A 48 6.78 5.92 8.27
CA SER A 48 6.98 6.46 9.63
C SER A 48 6.07 7.67 9.86
N PRO A 49 4.76 7.44 10.05
CA PRO A 49 3.84 8.54 10.36
C PRO A 49 4.17 9.14 11.73
N ILE A 50 3.71 10.38 11.93
CA ILE A 50 3.90 11.05 13.24
C ILE A 50 2.99 10.43 14.30
N THR A 51 3.29 10.68 15.57
CA THR A 51 2.67 9.98 16.72
C THR A 51 1.16 10.22 16.88
N SER A 52 0.60 11.26 16.27
CA SER A 52 -0.86 11.51 16.30
C SER A 52 -1.63 10.57 15.37
N SER A 53 -0.96 9.78 14.55
CA SER A 53 -1.59 8.89 13.57
C SER A 53 -2.22 7.68 14.25
N THR A 54 -3.32 7.20 13.67
CA THR A 54 -4.05 6.02 14.18
C THR A 54 -3.58 4.72 13.52
N HIS A 55 -2.80 4.82 12.46
CA HIS A 55 -2.31 3.67 11.70
C HIS A 55 -0.79 3.70 11.58
N ASP A 56 -0.21 2.53 11.38
CA ASP A 56 1.26 2.35 11.36
C ASP A 56 1.90 2.71 10.03
N ILE A 57 1.20 2.48 8.93
CA ILE A 57 1.71 2.69 7.57
C ILE A 57 0.56 3.11 6.65
N ALA A 58 0.93 3.77 5.55
CA ALA A 58 -0.03 4.13 4.51
C ALA A 58 0.57 4.01 3.11
N LEU A 59 -0.30 3.75 2.16
CA LEU A 59 0.01 3.76 0.73
C LEU A 59 -0.86 4.83 0.07
N VAL A 60 -0.22 5.78 -0.58
CA VAL A 60 -0.89 6.85 -1.30
C VAL A 60 -0.62 6.69 -2.78
N THR A 61 -1.65 6.43 -3.57
CA THR A 61 -1.52 6.24 -5.00
C THR A 61 -2.37 7.25 -5.76
N THR A 62 -1.90 7.63 -6.94
CA THR A 62 -2.71 8.40 -7.89
C THR A 62 -2.91 7.58 -9.16
N LEU A 63 -4.13 7.64 -9.69
CA LEU A 63 -4.53 6.92 -10.89
C LEU A 63 -5.22 7.88 -11.87
N GLU A 64 -5.25 7.53 -13.13
CA GLU A 64 -5.83 8.41 -14.15
C GLU A 64 -7.32 8.62 -13.98
N THR A 65 -8.07 7.54 -13.69
CA THR A 65 -9.54 7.57 -13.54
C THR A 65 -10.00 6.73 -12.37
N ALA A 66 -11.24 6.94 -11.94
CA ALA A 66 -11.85 6.15 -10.86
C ALA A 66 -11.94 4.66 -11.23
N GLU A 67 -12.20 4.34 -12.50
CA GLU A 67 -12.26 2.96 -12.97
C GLU A 67 -10.92 2.24 -12.85
N ASP A 68 -9.81 2.97 -12.94
CA ASP A 68 -8.48 2.40 -12.81
C ASP A 68 -8.20 1.86 -11.41
N ILE A 69 -8.91 2.32 -10.38
CA ILE A 69 -8.78 1.79 -9.02
C ILE A 69 -9.16 0.31 -8.99
N ALA A 70 -10.28 -0.06 -9.61
CA ALA A 70 -10.73 -1.45 -9.67
C ALA A 70 -9.77 -2.31 -10.53
N ILE A 71 -9.26 -1.76 -11.62
CA ILE A 71 -8.27 -2.43 -12.47
C ILE A 71 -6.98 -2.71 -11.69
N TYR A 72 -6.50 -1.71 -10.96
CA TYR A 72 -5.32 -1.82 -10.10
C TYR A 72 -5.53 -2.90 -9.03
N ALA A 73 -6.67 -2.86 -8.32
CA ALA A 73 -6.96 -3.79 -7.25
C ALA A 73 -6.93 -5.26 -7.70
N LYS A 74 -7.37 -5.53 -8.93
CA LYS A 74 -7.47 -6.88 -9.49
C LYS A 74 -6.29 -7.27 -10.37
N HIS A 75 -5.38 -6.35 -10.68
CA HIS A 75 -4.26 -6.63 -11.56
C HIS A 75 -3.34 -7.70 -10.96
N PRO A 76 -2.95 -8.72 -11.74
CA PRO A 76 -2.12 -9.82 -11.22
C PRO A 76 -0.82 -9.36 -10.56
N GLU A 77 -0.17 -8.33 -11.09
CA GLU A 77 1.05 -7.79 -10.50
C GLU A 77 0.80 -7.18 -9.12
N HIS A 78 -0.32 -6.45 -8.96
CA HIS A 78 -0.71 -5.89 -7.67
C HIS A 78 -1.09 -6.99 -6.67
N VAL A 79 -1.90 -7.95 -7.10
CA VAL A 79 -2.34 -9.07 -6.23
C VAL A 79 -1.14 -9.84 -5.71
N LYS A 80 -0.16 -10.13 -6.58
CA LYS A 80 1.07 -10.82 -6.20
C LYS A 80 1.84 -10.06 -5.13
N VAL A 81 2.03 -8.76 -5.30
CA VAL A 81 2.73 -7.92 -4.33
C VAL A 81 1.96 -7.86 -3.01
N ALA A 82 0.66 -7.63 -3.07
CA ALA A 82 -0.18 -7.54 -1.88
C ALA A 82 -0.17 -8.85 -1.09
N ASP A 83 -0.30 -9.98 -1.74
CA ASP A 83 -0.36 -11.29 -1.08
C ASP A 83 1.00 -11.73 -0.53
N THR A 84 2.10 -11.30 -1.14
CA THR A 84 3.44 -11.69 -0.73
C THR A 84 4.00 -10.78 0.37
N TYR A 85 3.83 -9.46 0.21
CA TYR A 85 4.56 -8.48 1.02
C TYR A 85 3.70 -7.69 2.00
N VAL A 86 2.38 -7.66 1.84
CA VAL A 86 1.50 -6.78 2.63
C VAL A 86 0.51 -7.57 3.48
N ARG A 87 -0.42 -8.27 2.84
CA ARG A 87 -1.56 -8.91 3.54
C ARG A 87 -1.19 -9.85 4.68
N PRO A 88 -0.10 -10.63 4.60
CA PRO A 88 0.25 -11.52 5.70
C PRO A 88 0.62 -10.81 7.00
N TYR A 89 0.97 -9.53 6.93
CA TYR A 89 1.57 -8.80 8.05
C TYR A 89 0.68 -7.70 8.63
N VAL A 90 -0.44 -7.37 7.98
CA VAL A 90 -1.23 -6.19 8.32
C VAL A 90 -2.67 -6.50 8.69
N LYS A 91 -3.30 -5.54 9.39
CA LYS A 91 -4.72 -5.57 9.79
C LYS A 91 -5.28 -4.15 9.78
N ASP A 92 -6.54 -4.00 10.15
CA ASP A 92 -7.22 -2.70 10.32
C ASP A 92 -7.13 -1.81 9.08
N ARG A 93 -7.37 -2.41 7.90
CA ARG A 93 -7.32 -1.69 6.63
C ARG A 93 -8.38 -0.59 6.59
N ALA A 94 -7.97 0.63 6.26
CA ALA A 94 -8.84 1.75 5.96
C ALA A 94 -8.53 2.26 4.55
N CYS A 95 -9.54 2.73 3.84
CA CYS A 95 -9.40 3.20 2.46
C CYS A 95 -10.19 4.49 2.26
N LEU A 96 -9.59 5.44 1.54
CA LEU A 96 -10.25 6.64 1.09
C LEU A 96 -9.87 6.92 -0.36
N ASP A 97 -10.86 7.03 -1.23
CA ASP A 97 -10.70 7.36 -2.64
C ASP A 97 -11.32 8.72 -2.92
N TYR A 98 -10.61 9.62 -3.61
CA TYR A 98 -11.14 10.92 -3.97
C TYR A 98 -10.49 11.54 -5.18
#